data_584d96c2e6e109b711c1cb3553bd6f3d
#
_entry.id   584d96c2e6e109b711c1cb3553bd6f3d
#
_cell.length_a   1.000
_cell.length_b   1.000
_cell.length_c   1.000
_cell.angle_alpha   90.00
_cell.angle_beta   90.00
_cell.angle_gamma   90.00
#
_symmetry.space_group_name_H-M   'P 1'
#
loop_
_entity.id
_entity.type
_entity.pdbx_description
1 polymer ?
#
loop_
_entity_poly.entity_id
_entity_poly.type
_entity_poly.pdbx_seq_one_letter_code
_entity_poly.pdbx_strand_id
1 'polypeptide(L)'
;VRILIGNHIDPSIRERGDMRAWTQRLLWFARPRDLLILCCEPDAAFVDYALAHTGVKRGELTVLAAPAGAWGDRLLDPASLSVPTFVDRVRAALGPAEVGAVTEVFALWPSAAVARFADALGLADRFPGAAFFGQSGGEIGNSKANFRALAAAAGVPILPGRVCHGRAEAIEATSALLEHSVSGAVVVKQAHNGAGVGNQLLVRDAQMAVDHVGARHLHHLAPGPDGIAAYWAERWPWASGEGRWPVVVEDFAPCADAVYSEHYASDADTRATETGRLLYVGRRLSHQVVPLDGVTEPVRAALLDGGARLAEAYRALGYRGHLSADALVLPDGRVVFTEVNAQVSGSLHIYQSIAHGIVNVAAEPARQVVEYHVPPTWAVPSFAAFLAALDELGLAYDPATRTGVIVSMPAIPLAPREPVQFVFCLAYDPAEGHAGTFDRLDARFANVPAGTYDASQHIGTGAVSFSS
;
A
#
# COMPACT_ATOMS: atom_id res chain seq x y z
N VAL A 1 21.26 10.56 12.22
CA VAL A 1 21.39 9.34 11.39
C VAL A 1 20.20 8.45 11.66
N ARG A 2 19.57 7.94 10.61
CA ARG A 2 18.54 6.90 10.69
C ARG A 2 18.95 5.69 9.87
N ILE A 3 18.42 4.53 10.23
CA ILE A 3 18.50 3.34 9.40
C ILE A 3 17.14 3.15 8.74
N LEU A 4 17.08 3.24 7.41
CA LEU A 4 15.87 3.07 6.63
C LEU A 4 15.91 1.69 5.95
N ILE A 5 14.88 0.85 6.16
CA ILE A 5 14.84 -0.53 5.69
C ILE A 5 13.75 -0.72 4.65
N GLY A 6 14.15 -1.01 3.41
CA GLY A 6 13.28 -1.23 2.26
C GLY A 6 12.76 -2.68 2.19
N ASN A 7 12.16 -3.17 3.26
CA ASN A 7 11.43 -4.43 3.26
C ASN A 7 9.95 -4.20 2.94
N HIS A 8 9.26 -5.21 2.48
CA HIS A 8 7.82 -5.10 2.14
C HIS A 8 7.01 -6.30 2.60
N ILE A 9 7.62 -7.30 3.19
CA ILE A 9 6.94 -8.52 3.62
C ILE A 9 7.42 -8.97 4.98
N ASP A 10 6.57 -9.72 5.64
CA ASP A 10 6.89 -10.59 6.75
C ASP A 10 6.45 -12.03 6.45
N PRO A 11 6.69 -13.01 7.36
CA PRO A 11 6.32 -14.40 7.12
C PRO A 11 4.82 -14.67 6.93
N SER A 12 3.93 -13.74 7.29
CA SER A 12 2.48 -13.90 7.11
C SER A 12 2.07 -13.76 5.64
N ILE A 13 2.81 -12.99 4.85
CA ILE A 13 2.56 -12.80 3.43
C ILE A 13 3.14 -13.97 2.64
N ARG A 14 2.29 -14.73 1.96
CA ARG A 14 2.70 -15.90 1.16
C ARG A 14 3.10 -15.54 -0.26
N GLU A 15 2.44 -14.58 -0.85
CA GLU A 15 2.75 -14.12 -2.18
C GLU A 15 4.01 -13.25 -2.19
N ARG A 16 4.91 -13.53 -3.12
CA ARG A 16 6.25 -12.94 -3.19
C ARG A 16 6.50 -12.36 -4.57
N GLY A 17 6.18 -11.08 -4.72
CA GLY A 17 6.45 -10.35 -5.95
C GLY A 17 7.86 -9.79 -6.06
N ASP A 18 8.14 -9.18 -7.19
CA ASP A 18 9.32 -8.35 -7.37
C ASP A 18 9.10 -6.97 -6.73
N MET A 19 9.84 -6.68 -5.67
CA MET A 19 9.72 -5.46 -4.87
C MET A 19 10.87 -4.48 -5.12
N ARG A 20 11.74 -4.74 -6.07
CA ARG A 20 12.91 -3.89 -6.35
C ARG A 20 12.52 -2.44 -6.63
N ALA A 21 11.53 -2.21 -7.48
CA ALA A 21 11.03 -0.86 -7.75
C ALA A 21 10.31 -0.26 -6.53
N TRP A 22 9.39 -1.03 -5.96
CA TRP A 22 8.54 -0.57 -4.86
C TRP A 22 9.33 -0.14 -3.62
N THR A 23 10.39 -0.87 -3.26
CA THR A 23 11.19 -0.55 -2.07
C THR A 23 12.07 0.67 -2.25
N GLN A 24 12.38 1.09 -3.48
CA GLN A 24 13.16 2.30 -3.74
C GLN A 24 12.41 3.60 -3.41
N ARG A 25 11.09 3.56 -3.20
CA ARG A 25 10.34 4.70 -2.63
C ARG A 25 10.89 5.15 -1.27
N LEU A 26 11.71 4.31 -0.63
CA LEU A 26 12.43 4.65 0.60
C LEU A 26 13.32 5.90 0.44
N LEU A 27 13.81 6.18 -0.79
CA LEU A 27 14.61 7.36 -1.09
C LEU A 27 13.88 8.68 -0.82
N TRP A 28 12.54 8.70 -0.93
CA TRP A 28 11.75 9.88 -0.62
C TRP A 28 11.75 10.28 0.85
N PHE A 29 12.11 9.35 1.74
CA PHE A 29 12.27 9.62 3.17
C PHE A 29 13.69 9.98 3.56
N ALA A 30 14.67 9.84 2.65
CA ALA A 30 16.08 10.01 2.94
C ALA A 30 16.41 11.43 3.42
N ARG A 31 17.30 11.52 4.41
CA ARG A 31 17.90 12.75 4.93
C ARG A 31 19.42 12.62 4.90
N PRO A 32 20.16 13.72 4.97
CA PRO A 32 21.61 13.65 5.05
C PRO A 32 22.09 12.72 6.16
N ARG A 33 23.07 11.87 5.85
CA ARG A 33 23.70 10.87 6.73
C ARG A 33 22.84 9.64 7.03
N ASP A 34 21.67 9.46 6.43
CA ASP A 34 20.89 8.22 6.59
C ASP A 34 21.58 7.02 5.93
N LEU A 35 21.36 5.84 6.52
CA LEU A 35 21.76 4.56 5.95
C LEU A 35 20.52 3.83 5.43
N LEU A 36 20.51 3.51 4.12
CA LEU A 36 19.43 2.79 3.47
C LEU A 36 19.81 1.33 3.26
N ILE A 37 18.90 0.40 3.60
CA ILE A 37 19.03 -1.03 3.34
C ILE A 37 17.97 -1.44 2.34
N LEU A 38 18.40 -1.91 1.16
CA LEU A 38 17.53 -2.34 0.06
C LEU A 38 17.80 -3.82 -0.28
N CYS A 39 16.94 -4.42 -1.08
CA CYS A 39 17.13 -5.80 -1.57
C CYS A 39 18.16 -5.91 -2.69
N CYS A 40 18.41 -4.81 -3.41
CA CYS A 40 19.38 -4.70 -4.50
C CYS A 40 19.99 -3.29 -4.54
N GLU A 41 21.01 -3.11 -5.36
CA GLU A 41 21.46 -1.74 -5.68
C GLU A 41 20.35 -0.98 -6.36
N PRO A 42 20.06 0.26 -5.92
CA PRO A 42 19.00 1.06 -6.51
C PRO A 42 19.35 1.56 -7.92
N ASP A 43 18.32 1.88 -8.69
CA ASP A 43 18.52 2.55 -9.99
C ASP A 43 19.20 3.91 -9.81
N ALA A 44 20.37 4.08 -10.42
CA ALA A 44 21.21 5.25 -10.20
C ALA A 44 20.54 6.55 -10.70
N ALA A 45 19.80 6.49 -11.82
CA ALA A 45 19.11 7.66 -12.36
C ALA A 45 17.94 8.06 -11.46
N PHE A 46 17.22 7.08 -10.90
CA PHE A 46 16.16 7.36 -9.95
C PHE A 46 16.70 7.91 -8.61
N VAL A 47 17.84 7.40 -8.13
CA VAL A 47 18.49 7.97 -6.94
C VAL A 47 18.79 9.46 -7.17
N ASP A 48 19.46 9.77 -8.26
CA ASP A 48 19.81 11.18 -8.56
C ASP A 48 18.57 12.06 -8.73
N TYR A 49 17.52 11.53 -9.35
CA TYR A 49 16.23 12.20 -9.51
C TYR A 49 15.55 12.48 -8.15
N ALA A 50 15.37 11.46 -7.33
CA ALA A 50 14.69 11.61 -6.03
C ALA A 50 15.47 12.55 -5.10
N LEU A 51 16.80 12.44 -5.08
CA LEU A 51 17.65 13.30 -4.26
C LEU A 51 17.66 14.75 -4.73
N ALA A 52 17.53 15.01 -6.04
CA ALA A 52 17.38 16.37 -6.55
C ALA A 52 16.11 17.06 -6.02
N HIS A 53 15.02 16.32 -5.87
CA HIS A 53 13.77 16.84 -5.28
C HIS A 53 13.84 17.00 -3.75
N THR A 54 14.57 16.15 -3.04
CA THR A 54 14.67 16.21 -1.57
C THR A 54 15.80 17.13 -1.08
N GLY A 55 16.67 17.59 -1.98
CA GLY A 55 17.82 18.42 -1.65
C GLY A 55 18.97 17.68 -0.94
N VAL A 56 18.93 16.36 -0.88
CA VAL A 56 19.97 15.52 -0.29
C VAL A 56 21.03 15.20 -1.34
N LYS A 57 22.31 15.34 -0.98
CA LYS A 57 23.41 14.97 -1.90
C LYS A 57 23.69 13.47 -1.84
N ARG A 58 23.96 12.87 -2.98
CA ARG A 58 24.23 11.41 -3.07
C ARG A 58 25.35 10.97 -2.13
N GLY A 59 26.42 11.74 -2.01
CA GLY A 59 27.54 11.45 -1.09
C GLY A 59 27.22 11.56 0.41
N GLU A 60 26.04 12.06 0.75
CA GLU A 60 25.55 12.15 2.12
C GLU A 60 24.73 10.91 2.54
N LEU A 61 24.50 9.98 1.64
CA LEU A 61 23.77 8.74 1.92
C LEU A 61 24.70 7.53 1.86
N THR A 62 24.44 6.58 2.75
CA THR A 62 25.00 5.24 2.66
C THR A 62 23.91 4.28 2.21
N VAL A 63 24.11 3.59 1.10
CA VAL A 63 23.16 2.59 0.61
C VAL A 63 23.83 1.21 0.67
N LEU A 64 23.15 0.24 1.26
CA LEU A 64 23.60 -1.14 1.36
C LEU A 64 22.54 -2.07 0.77
N ALA A 65 22.96 -2.89 -0.20
CA ALA A 65 22.17 -4.03 -0.62
C ALA A 65 22.34 -5.18 0.39
N ALA A 66 21.25 -5.72 0.90
CA ALA A 66 21.27 -6.90 1.77
C ALA A 66 21.70 -8.14 0.97
N PRO A 67 22.26 -9.19 1.63
CA PRO A 67 22.54 -10.45 0.96
C PRO A 67 21.28 -11.03 0.32
N ALA A 68 21.41 -11.57 -0.88
CA ALA A 68 20.33 -12.28 -1.54
C ALA A 68 19.86 -13.46 -0.67
N GLY A 69 18.56 -13.51 -0.38
CA GLY A 69 17.93 -14.58 0.36
C GLY A 69 17.33 -15.65 -0.55
N ALA A 70 16.35 -16.39 -0.04
CA ALA A 70 15.63 -17.42 -0.79
C ALA A 70 14.93 -16.89 -2.06
N TRP A 71 14.67 -15.59 -2.13
CA TRP A 71 13.97 -14.90 -3.22
C TRP A 71 14.92 -14.14 -4.18
N GLY A 72 16.23 -14.36 -4.04
CA GLY A 72 17.23 -13.60 -4.78
C GLY A 72 17.25 -12.13 -4.35
N ASP A 73 17.43 -11.25 -5.32
CA ASP A 73 17.43 -9.79 -5.14
C ASP A 73 16.06 -9.12 -5.36
N ARG A 74 15.02 -9.92 -5.68
CA ARG A 74 13.67 -9.39 -6.00
C ARG A 74 12.97 -8.77 -4.80
N LEU A 75 13.31 -9.18 -3.61
CA LEU A 75 12.79 -8.61 -2.36
C LEU A 75 13.80 -8.80 -1.23
N LEU A 76 13.71 -7.95 -0.21
CA LEU A 76 14.52 -8.08 0.99
C LEU A 76 13.97 -9.23 1.84
N ASP A 77 14.65 -10.38 1.81
CA ASP A 77 14.29 -11.52 2.64
C ASP A 77 14.50 -11.15 4.11
N PRO A 78 13.47 -11.32 4.97
CA PRO A 78 13.61 -11.05 6.39
C PRO A 78 14.80 -11.78 7.06
N ALA A 79 15.15 -12.97 6.57
CA ALA A 79 16.30 -13.74 7.06
C ALA A 79 17.64 -13.05 6.76
N SER A 80 17.74 -12.30 5.67
CA SER A 80 18.96 -11.60 5.27
C SER A 80 19.39 -10.55 6.28
N LEU A 81 18.46 -9.95 7.01
CA LEU A 81 18.75 -8.99 8.08
C LEU A 81 19.46 -9.63 9.27
N SER A 82 19.30 -10.94 9.48
CA SER A 82 19.90 -11.66 10.60
C SER A 82 21.25 -12.32 10.26
N VAL A 83 21.77 -12.12 9.03
CA VAL A 83 23.06 -12.65 8.62
C VAL A 83 24.18 -11.90 9.35
N PRO A 84 25.03 -12.58 10.19
CA PRO A 84 26.01 -11.89 11.04
C PRO A 84 26.96 -10.98 10.26
N THR A 85 27.47 -11.43 9.12
CA THR A 85 28.35 -10.63 8.26
C THR A 85 27.68 -9.39 7.68
N PHE A 86 26.36 -9.42 7.49
CA PHE A 86 25.60 -8.24 7.07
C PHE A 86 25.41 -7.26 8.23
N VAL A 87 25.08 -7.74 9.43
CA VAL A 87 25.01 -6.90 10.64
C VAL A 87 26.34 -6.20 10.88
N ASP A 88 27.46 -6.92 10.76
CA ASP A 88 28.79 -6.33 10.91
C ASP A 88 29.11 -5.30 9.81
N ARG A 89 28.65 -5.54 8.57
CA ARG A 89 28.78 -4.57 7.48
C ARG A 89 28.00 -3.28 7.76
N VAL A 90 26.80 -3.39 8.32
CA VAL A 90 25.99 -2.23 8.74
C VAL A 90 26.69 -1.46 9.85
N ARG A 91 27.21 -2.14 10.88
CA ARG A 91 28.00 -1.51 11.95
C ARG A 91 29.23 -0.78 11.42
N ALA A 92 29.96 -1.42 10.50
CA ALA A 92 31.13 -0.82 9.87
C ALA A 92 30.78 0.42 9.05
N ALA A 93 29.66 0.38 8.31
CA ALA A 93 29.19 1.51 7.51
C ALA A 93 28.76 2.70 8.37
N LEU A 94 28.16 2.45 9.54
CA LEU A 94 27.82 3.50 10.51
C LEU A 94 29.07 4.05 11.22
N GLY A 95 30.04 3.17 11.50
CA GLY A 95 31.16 3.49 12.38
C GLY A 95 30.78 3.56 13.87
N PRO A 96 31.73 3.40 14.78
CA PRO A 96 31.45 3.29 16.22
C PRO A 96 30.75 4.52 16.83
N ALA A 97 31.11 5.71 16.38
CA ALA A 97 30.52 6.96 16.86
C ALA A 97 29.08 7.17 16.34
N GLU A 98 28.77 6.66 15.17
CA GLU A 98 27.48 6.87 14.52
C GLU A 98 26.41 5.88 15.00
N VAL A 99 26.78 4.67 15.47
CA VAL A 99 25.82 3.72 16.08
C VAL A 99 25.10 4.39 17.25
N GLY A 100 25.86 5.10 18.12
CA GLY A 100 25.27 5.87 19.24
C GLY A 100 24.46 7.10 18.80
N ALA A 101 24.68 7.59 17.59
CA ALA A 101 23.96 8.74 17.01
C ALA A 101 22.71 8.34 16.20
N VAL A 102 22.41 7.03 16.05
CA VAL A 102 21.19 6.57 15.40
C VAL A 102 19.98 6.98 16.23
N THR A 103 19.09 7.73 15.60
CA THR A 103 17.88 8.26 16.25
C THR A 103 16.65 7.39 15.98
N GLU A 104 16.66 6.62 14.89
CA GLU A 104 15.51 5.83 14.46
C GLU A 104 15.93 4.67 13.55
N VAL A 105 15.31 3.52 13.76
CA VAL A 105 15.24 2.43 12.78
C VAL A 105 13.85 2.46 12.15
N PHE A 106 13.77 2.87 10.89
CA PHE A 106 12.53 2.98 10.13
C PHE A 106 12.44 1.83 9.14
N ALA A 107 11.34 1.11 9.13
CA ALA A 107 11.11 0.01 8.18
C ALA A 107 9.80 0.21 7.43
N LEU A 108 9.81 -0.05 6.11
CA LEU A 108 8.56 -0.01 5.32
C LEU A 108 7.54 -1.02 5.84
N TRP A 109 8.02 -2.18 6.32
CA TRP A 109 7.18 -3.19 6.94
C TRP A 109 7.77 -3.63 8.29
N PRO A 110 7.34 -3.02 9.40
CA PRO A 110 7.78 -3.40 10.74
C PRO A 110 7.46 -4.87 11.03
N SER A 111 8.45 -5.61 11.52
CA SER A 111 8.32 -7.05 11.73
C SER A 111 9.26 -7.58 12.81
N ALA A 112 9.07 -8.84 13.22
CA ALA A 112 9.96 -9.51 14.15
C ALA A 112 11.42 -9.62 13.63
N ALA A 113 11.60 -9.70 12.31
CA ALA A 113 12.95 -9.72 11.72
C ALA A 113 13.64 -8.37 11.86
N VAL A 114 12.92 -7.26 11.67
CA VAL A 114 13.45 -5.91 11.90
C VAL A 114 13.76 -5.69 13.39
N ALA A 115 12.88 -6.16 14.29
CA ALA A 115 13.12 -6.05 15.73
C ALA A 115 14.41 -6.78 16.14
N ARG A 116 14.61 -8.02 15.67
CA ARG A 116 15.86 -8.77 15.92
C ARG A 116 17.09 -8.09 15.30
N PHE A 117 16.96 -7.51 14.12
CA PHE A 117 18.04 -6.78 13.48
C PHE A 117 18.43 -5.53 14.28
N ALA A 118 17.45 -4.75 14.74
CA ALA A 118 17.69 -3.59 15.58
C ALA A 118 18.36 -4.01 16.91
N ASP A 119 17.88 -5.08 17.54
CA ASP A 119 18.48 -5.64 18.76
C ASP A 119 19.94 -6.08 18.53
N ALA A 120 20.22 -6.79 17.44
CA ALA A 120 21.57 -7.20 17.07
C ALA A 120 22.52 -6.02 16.87
N LEU A 121 22.02 -4.85 16.47
CA LEU A 121 22.80 -3.61 16.38
C LEU A 121 22.93 -2.87 17.74
N GLY A 122 22.18 -3.29 18.76
CA GLY A 122 22.07 -2.56 20.03
C GLY A 122 21.15 -1.33 19.93
N LEU A 123 20.20 -1.34 19.00
CA LEU A 123 19.31 -0.22 18.66
C LEU A 123 17.81 -0.57 18.87
N ALA A 124 17.50 -1.56 19.72
CA ALA A 124 16.13 -1.97 19.96
C ALA A 124 15.22 -0.81 20.44
N ASP A 125 15.77 0.11 21.25
CA ASP A 125 15.11 1.32 21.75
C ASP A 125 14.91 2.40 20.66
N ARG A 126 15.54 2.24 19.50
CA ARG A 126 15.40 3.12 18.33
C ARG A 126 14.44 2.58 17.28
N PHE A 127 13.93 1.38 17.47
CA PHE A 127 12.89 0.80 16.61
C PHE A 127 11.52 0.94 17.29
N PRO A 128 10.63 1.86 16.82
CA PRO A 128 9.32 2.06 17.41
C PRO A 128 8.53 0.76 17.49
N GLY A 129 8.03 0.41 18.68
CA GLY A 129 7.26 -0.81 18.88
C GLY A 129 8.08 -2.11 18.86
N ALA A 130 9.41 -2.07 19.04
CA ALA A 130 10.29 -3.26 18.99
C ALA A 130 9.77 -4.44 19.80
N ALA A 131 9.29 -4.20 21.03
CA ALA A 131 8.77 -5.24 21.90
C ALA A 131 7.53 -5.93 21.31
N PHE A 132 6.60 -5.17 20.73
CA PHE A 132 5.41 -5.67 20.06
C PHE A 132 5.78 -6.48 18.81
N PHE A 133 6.62 -5.92 17.94
CA PHE A 133 7.03 -6.60 16.72
C PHE A 133 7.88 -7.84 17.01
N GLY A 134 8.70 -7.83 18.05
CA GLY A 134 9.47 -8.98 18.52
C GLY A 134 8.58 -10.19 18.91
N GLN A 135 7.32 -9.96 19.27
CA GLN A 135 6.32 -10.98 19.58
C GLN A 135 5.36 -11.25 18.38
N SER A 136 5.85 -11.11 17.16
CA SER A 136 5.03 -11.28 15.93
C SER A 136 3.88 -10.27 15.79
N GLY A 137 4.01 -9.09 16.38
CA GLY A 137 3.00 -8.04 16.34
C GLY A 137 2.64 -7.58 14.93
N GLY A 138 3.53 -7.72 13.95
CA GLY A 138 3.24 -7.45 12.54
C GLY A 138 2.14 -8.36 11.97
N GLU A 139 2.15 -9.65 12.32
CA GLU A 139 1.08 -10.59 11.94
C GLU A 139 -0.26 -10.21 12.59
N ILE A 140 -0.23 -9.78 13.85
CA ILE A 140 -1.43 -9.34 14.57
C ILE A 140 -1.97 -8.05 13.94
N GLY A 141 -1.09 -7.08 13.71
CA GLY A 141 -1.44 -5.75 13.21
C GLY A 141 -2.00 -5.74 11.78
N ASN A 142 -1.53 -6.63 10.92
CA ASN A 142 -1.96 -6.70 9.53
C ASN A 142 -3.00 -7.80 9.25
N SER A 143 -3.61 -8.37 10.30
CA SER A 143 -4.66 -9.38 10.17
C SER A 143 -6.05 -8.75 10.05
N LYS A 144 -6.74 -8.98 8.91
CA LYS A 144 -8.14 -8.55 8.71
C LYS A 144 -9.11 -9.19 9.72
N ALA A 145 -8.78 -10.38 10.22
CA ALA A 145 -9.57 -11.03 11.27
C ALA A 145 -9.45 -10.28 12.61
N ASN A 146 -8.22 -9.91 12.99
CA ASN A 146 -7.97 -9.14 14.20
C ASN A 146 -8.54 -7.71 14.08
N PHE A 147 -8.41 -7.10 12.90
CA PHE A 147 -9.02 -5.79 12.62
C PHE A 147 -10.52 -5.78 12.97
N ARG A 148 -11.28 -6.82 12.56
CA ARG A 148 -12.73 -6.86 12.86
C ARG A 148 -13.02 -6.87 14.36
N ALA A 149 -12.24 -7.63 15.12
CA ALA A 149 -12.40 -7.67 16.58
C ALA A 149 -12.05 -6.33 17.24
N LEU A 150 -10.95 -5.71 16.79
CA LEU A 150 -10.50 -4.39 17.29
C LEU A 150 -11.48 -3.28 16.92
N ALA A 151 -11.98 -3.27 15.69
CA ALA A 151 -12.98 -2.30 15.24
C ALA A 151 -14.27 -2.41 16.06
N ALA A 152 -14.75 -3.65 16.30
CA ALA A 152 -15.93 -3.88 17.15
C ALA A 152 -15.68 -3.41 18.60
N ALA A 153 -14.52 -3.72 19.18
CA ALA A 153 -14.16 -3.29 20.53
C ALA A 153 -14.03 -1.77 20.65
N ALA A 154 -13.52 -1.12 19.60
CA ALA A 154 -13.40 0.34 19.52
C ALA A 154 -14.73 1.04 19.15
N GLY A 155 -15.81 0.30 18.89
CA GLY A 155 -17.09 0.85 18.44
C GLY A 155 -17.00 1.52 17.05
N VAL A 156 -16.07 1.08 16.21
CA VAL A 156 -15.90 1.61 14.84
C VAL A 156 -16.81 0.86 13.87
N PRO A 157 -17.57 1.56 13.01
CA PRO A 157 -18.48 0.93 12.08
C PRO A 157 -17.76 0.04 11.06
N ILE A 158 -18.19 -1.22 10.93
CA ILE A 158 -17.76 -2.19 9.93
C ILE A 158 -18.97 -2.85 9.30
N LEU A 159 -18.82 -3.40 8.10
CA LEU A 159 -19.89 -4.18 7.47
C LEU A 159 -20.19 -5.46 8.27
N PRO A 160 -21.46 -5.96 8.23
CA PRO A 160 -21.79 -7.26 8.79
C PRO A 160 -20.85 -8.35 8.27
N GLY A 161 -20.41 -9.25 9.13
CA GLY A 161 -19.47 -10.30 8.73
C GLY A 161 -19.02 -11.17 9.89
N ARG A 162 -18.32 -12.25 9.56
CA ARG A 162 -17.81 -13.24 10.55
C ARG A 162 -16.35 -13.58 10.25
N VAL A 163 -15.62 -13.86 11.33
CA VAL A 163 -14.29 -14.50 11.29
C VAL A 163 -14.51 -16.00 11.41
N CYS A 164 -14.05 -16.78 10.44
CA CYS A 164 -14.26 -18.21 10.33
C CYS A 164 -12.94 -18.94 10.52
N HIS A 165 -12.89 -19.86 11.49
CA HIS A 165 -11.71 -20.69 11.79
C HIS A 165 -11.76 -22.06 11.10
N GLY A 166 -12.90 -22.41 10.49
CA GLY A 166 -13.13 -23.66 9.81
C GLY A 166 -14.03 -23.51 8.59
N ARG A 167 -13.91 -24.45 7.65
CA ARG A 167 -14.71 -24.47 6.42
C ARG A 167 -16.21 -24.51 6.70
N ALA A 168 -16.64 -25.24 7.72
CA ALA A 168 -18.06 -25.32 8.09
C ALA A 168 -18.62 -23.96 8.54
N GLU A 169 -17.86 -23.23 9.36
CA GLU A 169 -18.22 -21.87 9.78
C GLU A 169 -18.29 -20.91 8.59
N ALA A 170 -17.38 -21.05 7.62
CA ALA A 170 -17.37 -20.22 6.41
C ALA A 170 -18.59 -20.49 5.51
N ILE A 171 -19.02 -21.76 5.38
CA ILE A 171 -20.26 -22.12 4.68
C ILE A 171 -21.47 -21.48 5.36
N GLU A 172 -21.59 -21.64 6.67
CA GLU A 172 -22.68 -21.06 7.47
C GLU A 172 -22.71 -19.52 7.35
N ALA A 173 -21.55 -18.87 7.54
CA ALA A 173 -21.43 -17.42 7.44
C ALA A 173 -21.82 -16.91 6.05
N THR A 174 -21.34 -17.57 4.98
CA THR A 174 -21.65 -17.19 3.59
C THR A 174 -23.16 -17.34 3.33
N SER A 175 -23.77 -18.43 3.77
CA SER A 175 -25.21 -18.66 3.59
C SER A 175 -26.04 -17.61 4.32
N ALA A 176 -25.74 -17.37 5.59
CA ALA A 176 -26.47 -16.38 6.42
C ALA A 176 -26.33 -14.96 5.89
N LEU A 177 -25.12 -14.56 5.47
CA LEU A 177 -24.90 -13.22 4.92
C LEU A 177 -25.63 -13.04 3.59
N LEU A 178 -25.54 -14.00 2.64
CA LEU A 178 -26.23 -13.94 1.35
C LEU A 178 -27.75 -13.96 1.47
N GLU A 179 -28.30 -14.51 2.55
CA GLU A 179 -29.74 -14.49 2.82
C GLU A 179 -30.24 -13.09 3.16
N HIS A 180 -29.41 -12.28 3.82
CA HIS A 180 -29.77 -10.94 4.31
C HIS A 180 -29.10 -9.81 3.51
N SER A 181 -28.18 -10.13 2.62
CA SER A 181 -27.45 -9.13 1.82
C SER A 181 -28.39 -8.42 0.84
N VAL A 182 -28.39 -7.09 0.91
CA VAL A 182 -29.14 -6.24 -0.04
C VAL A 182 -28.52 -6.30 -1.43
N SER A 183 -27.21 -6.49 -1.53
CA SER A 183 -26.50 -6.60 -2.81
C SER A 183 -26.52 -8.01 -3.42
N GLY A 184 -26.93 -9.04 -2.64
CA GLY A 184 -26.85 -10.44 -3.07
C GLY A 184 -25.40 -10.96 -3.20
N ALA A 185 -24.45 -10.28 -2.55
CA ALA A 185 -23.03 -10.59 -2.64
C ALA A 185 -22.33 -10.55 -1.27
N VAL A 186 -21.24 -11.29 -1.14
CA VAL A 186 -20.35 -11.26 0.02
C VAL A 186 -18.89 -11.22 -0.41
N VAL A 187 -18.03 -10.64 0.42
CA VAL A 187 -16.58 -10.62 0.21
C VAL A 187 -15.93 -11.65 1.12
N VAL A 188 -15.12 -12.52 0.52
CA VAL A 188 -14.20 -13.42 1.23
C VAL A 188 -12.83 -12.75 1.26
N LYS A 189 -12.25 -12.63 2.45
CA LYS A 189 -10.93 -12.02 2.63
C LYS A 189 -9.99 -12.97 3.35
N GLN A 190 -8.81 -13.17 2.79
CA GLN A 190 -7.68 -13.77 3.51
C GLN A 190 -7.31 -12.87 4.70
N ALA A 191 -6.85 -13.46 5.80
CA ALA A 191 -6.40 -12.70 6.96
C ALA A 191 -5.26 -11.74 6.61
N HIS A 192 -4.32 -12.21 5.79
CA HIS A 192 -3.15 -11.44 5.37
C HIS A 192 -3.10 -11.38 3.84
N ASN A 193 -3.04 -10.26 3.29
CA ASN A 193 -2.75 -9.84 1.91
C ASN A 193 -3.38 -8.48 1.66
N GLY A 194 -2.70 -7.64 0.87
CA GLY A 194 -3.13 -6.28 0.55
C GLY A 194 -3.61 -6.13 -0.90
N ALA A 195 -3.96 -4.91 -1.27
CA ALA A 195 -4.27 -4.49 -2.63
C ALA A 195 -5.38 -5.32 -3.32
N GLY A 196 -6.31 -5.87 -2.55
CA GLY A 196 -7.42 -6.69 -3.06
C GLY A 196 -7.02 -8.08 -3.58
N VAL A 197 -5.73 -8.47 -3.54
CA VAL A 197 -5.25 -9.78 -4.00
C VAL A 197 -5.84 -10.91 -3.17
N GLY A 198 -5.89 -10.74 -1.85
CA GLY A 198 -6.45 -11.70 -0.92
C GLY A 198 -7.98 -11.65 -0.79
N ASN A 199 -8.68 -10.93 -1.66
CA ASN A 199 -10.13 -10.76 -1.59
C ASN A 199 -10.82 -11.34 -2.82
N GLN A 200 -11.97 -11.97 -2.59
CA GLN A 200 -12.83 -12.50 -3.65
C GLN A 200 -14.29 -12.13 -3.38
N LEU A 201 -14.98 -11.62 -4.39
CA LEU A 201 -16.40 -11.33 -4.32
C LEU A 201 -17.20 -12.55 -4.78
N LEU A 202 -18.11 -13.02 -3.94
CA LEU A 202 -19.06 -14.09 -4.26
C LEU A 202 -20.41 -13.51 -4.56
N VAL A 203 -21.00 -13.86 -5.71
CA VAL A 203 -22.29 -13.36 -6.16
C VAL A 203 -23.21 -14.53 -6.57
N ARG A 204 -24.51 -14.37 -6.31
CA ARG A 204 -25.54 -15.29 -6.82
C ARG A 204 -26.06 -14.90 -8.18
N ASP A 205 -26.07 -13.59 -8.47
CA ASP A 205 -26.57 -13.06 -9.73
C ASP A 205 -25.46 -12.97 -10.77
N ALA A 206 -25.63 -13.68 -11.90
CA ALA A 206 -24.72 -13.62 -13.03
C ALA A 206 -24.67 -12.23 -13.72
N GLN A 207 -25.67 -11.39 -13.48
CA GLN A 207 -25.79 -10.04 -14.08
C GLN A 207 -25.30 -8.93 -13.15
N MET A 208 -24.78 -9.26 -11.96
CA MET A 208 -24.23 -8.26 -11.06
C MET A 208 -23.13 -7.45 -11.77
N ALA A 209 -23.20 -6.12 -11.63
CA ALA A 209 -22.22 -5.20 -12.21
C ALA A 209 -20.79 -5.65 -11.90
N VAL A 210 -19.95 -5.62 -12.93
CA VAL A 210 -18.55 -6.10 -12.85
C VAL A 210 -17.67 -5.13 -12.08
N ASP A 211 -18.04 -3.85 -12.01
CA ASP A 211 -17.31 -2.83 -11.29
C ASP A 211 -17.65 -2.85 -9.80
N HIS A 212 -16.65 -3.16 -9.02
CA HIS A 212 -16.70 -3.11 -7.56
C HIS A 212 -15.31 -2.83 -7.00
N VAL A 213 -15.25 -2.31 -5.78
CA VAL A 213 -13.99 -2.04 -5.08
C VAL A 213 -13.65 -3.17 -4.10
N GLY A 214 -12.37 -3.34 -3.80
CA GLY A 214 -11.88 -4.18 -2.70
C GLY A 214 -11.70 -5.66 -2.99
N ALA A 215 -12.10 -6.18 -4.17
CA ALA A 215 -11.84 -7.58 -4.54
C ALA A 215 -11.48 -7.69 -6.02
N ARG A 216 -10.35 -8.34 -6.34
CA ARG A 216 -9.90 -8.50 -7.74
C ARG A 216 -10.66 -9.56 -8.51
N HIS A 217 -11.17 -10.56 -7.82
CA HIS A 217 -11.81 -11.72 -8.42
C HIS A 217 -13.28 -11.77 -8.07
N LEU A 218 -14.09 -12.07 -9.09
CA LEU A 218 -15.52 -12.32 -8.97
C LEU A 218 -15.75 -13.83 -9.16
N HIS A 219 -16.54 -14.43 -8.27
CA HIS A 219 -16.94 -15.82 -8.37
C HIS A 219 -18.47 -15.92 -8.35
N HIS A 220 -19.04 -16.53 -9.39
CA HIS A 220 -20.46 -16.82 -9.48
C HIS A 220 -20.75 -18.13 -8.77
N LEU A 221 -21.57 -18.07 -7.72
CA LEU A 221 -21.99 -19.25 -6.99
C LEU A 221 -23.05 -20.03 -7.81
N ALA A 222 -22.88 -21.35 -7.88
CA ALA A 222 -23.95 -22.22 -8.37
C ALA A 222 -25.20 -22.07 -7.48
N PRO A 223 -26.42 -22.23 -8.04
CA PRO A 223 -27.66 -22.11 -7.27
C PRO A 223 -27.72 -23.10 -6.09
N GLY A 224 -28.33 -22.64 -4.99
CA GLY A 224 -28.60 -23.46 -3.82
C GLY A 224 -27.41 -23.62 -2.86
N PRO A 225 -27.62 -24.35 -1.76
CA PRO A 225 -26.62 -24.54 -0.70
C PRO A 225 -25.39 -25.35 -1.17
N ASP A 226 -25.58 -26.26 -2.14
CA ASP A 226 -24.48 -27.06 -2.70
C ASP A 226 -23.44 -26.20 -3.42
N GLY A 227 -23.85 -25.06 -4.03
CA GLY A 227 -22.92 -24.11 -4.67
C GLY A 227 -21.98 -23.46 -3.67
N ILE A 228 -22.46 -23.09 -2.49
CA ILE A 228 -21.64 -22.53 -1.40
C ILE A 228 -20.69 -23.61 -0.87
N ALA A 229 -21.19 -24.84 -0.65
CA ALA A 229 -20.38 -25.93 -0.17
C ALA A 229 -19.25 -26.29 -1.16
N ALA A 230 -19.58 -26.35 -2.46
CA ALA A 230 -18.60 -26.61 -3.53
C ALA A 230 -17.52 -25.52 -3.59
N TYR A 231 -17.91 -24.23 -3.53
CA TYR A 231 -16.96 -23.12 -3.48
C TYR A 231 -15.97 -23.29 -2.31
N TRP A 232 -16.46 -23.52 -1.11
CA TRP A 232 -15.60 -23.66 0.06
C TRP A 232 -14.77 -24.95 0.09
N ALA A 233 -15.24 -26.01 -0.58
CA ALA A 233 -14.44 -27.22 -0.77
C ALA A 233 -13.18 -26.95 -1.60
N GLU A 234 -13.32 -26.13 -2.64
CA GLU A 234 -12.21 -25.74 -3.53
C GLU A 234 -11.33 -24.63 -2.92
N ARG A 235 -11.96 -23.57 -2.38
CA ARG A 235 -11.28 -22.32 -2.05
C ARG A 235 -10.81 -22.19 -0.60
N TRP A 236 -11.22 -23.07 0.29
CA TRP A 236 -10.77 -23.03 1.68
C TRP A 236 -9.24 -23.02 1.83
N PRO A 237 -8.44 -23.86 1.12
CA PRO A 237 -7.00 -23.82 1.23
C PRO A 237 -6.43 -22.44 0.86
N TRP A 238 -6.89 -21.86 -0.24
CA TRP A 238 -6.49 -20.50 -0.65
C TRP A 238 -6.88 -19.46 0.40
N ALA A 239 -8.14 -19.44 0.82
CA ALA A 239 -8.66 -18.42 1.72
C ALA A 239 -7.99 -18.45 3.10
N SER A 240 -7.72 -19.65 3.63
CA SER A 240 -7.13 -19.86 4.95
C SER A 240 -5.60 -19.95 4.95
N GLY A 241 -4.95 -19.83 3.79
CA GLY A 241 -3.51 -20.07 3.67
C GLY A 241 -3.13 -21.48 4.08
N GLU A 242 -3.79 -22.50 3.52
CA GLU A 242 -3.64 -23.93 3.84
C GLU A 242 -4.04 -24.25 5.30
N GLY A 243 -5.07 -23.61 5.82
CA GLY A 243 -5.55 -23.80 7.19
C GLY A 243 -4.74 -23.05 8.25
N ARG A 244 -3.78 -22.22 7.84
CA ARG A 244 -2.92 -21.49 8.78
C ARG A 244 -3.63 -20.30 9.44
N TRP A 245 -4.55 -19.66 8.74
CA TRP A 245 -5.18 -18.42 9.16
C TRP A 245 -6.71 -18.50 9.14
N PRO A 246 -7.39 -17.72 10.00
CA PRO A 246 -8.83 -17.54 9.86
C PRO A 246 -9.16 -16.79 8.57
N VAL A 247 -10.41 -16.94 8.15
CA VAL A 247 -10.97 -16.30 6.96
C VAL A 247 -12.03 -15.31 7.38
N VAL A 248 -12.08 -14.13 6.74
CA VAL A 248 -13.18 -13.20 6.94
C VAL A 248 -14.20 -13.38 5.82
N VAL A 249 -15.47 -13.51 6.18
CA VAL A 249 -16.62 -13.42 5.26
C VAL A 249 -17.43 -12.23 5.70
N GLU A 250 -17.62 -11.24 4.84
CA GLU A 250 -18.41 -10.04 5.16
C GLU A 250 -19.38 -9.69 4.03
N ASP A 251 -20.43 -8.95 4.38
CA ASP A 251 -21.39 -8.43 3.41
C ASP A 251 -20.68 -7.50 2.42
N PHE A 252 -21.17 -7.48 1.19
CA PHE A 252 -20.73 -6.53 0.18
C PHE A 252 -21.71 -5.36 0.12
N ALA A 253 -21.20 -4.16 0.34
CA ALA A 253 -21.97 -2.95 0.19
C ALA A 253 -21.39 -2.12 -0.98
N PRO A 254 -22.21 -1.78 -2.00
CA PRO A 254 -21.83 -0.77 -2.97
C PRO A 254 -21.46 0.53 -2.26
N CYS A 255 -20.36 1.16 -2.66
CA CYS A 255 -19.93 2.41 -2.07
C CYS A 255 -20.01 3.56 -3.07
N ALA A 256 -20.22 4.77 -2.55
CA ALA A 256 -20.13 6.00 -3.32
C ALA A 256 -18.65 6.41 -3.48
N ASP A 257 -17.81 6.09 -2.48
CA ASP A 257 -16.40 6.46 -2.48
C ASP A 257 -15.59 5.46 -1.64
N ALA A 258 -14.30 5.33 -1.96
CA ALA A 258 -13.33 4.60 -1.16
C ALA A 258 -12.27 5.60 -0.65
N VAL A 259 -12.12 5.67 0.65
CA VAL A 259 -11.30 6.68 1.33
C VAL A 259 -10.40 6.02 2.38
N TYR A 260 -9.38 6.75 2.81
CA TYR A 260 -8.52 6.31 3.91
C TYR A 260 -8.12 7.47 4.81
N SER A 261 -7.76 7.14 6.04
CA SER A 261 -7.09 8.06 6.96
C SER A 261 -5.78 7.47 7.44
N GLU A 262 -4.73 8.28 7.39
CA GLU A 262 -3.39 7.93 7.85
C GLU A 262 -3.18 8.44 9.26
N HIS A 263 -2.53 7.63 10.08
CA HIS A 263 -2.25 7.94 11.48
C HIS A 263 -0.82 7.58 11.84
N TYR A 264 -0.33 8.22 12.88
CA TYR A 264 0.93 7.84 13.53
C TYR A 264 0.67 7.57 15.01
N ALA A 265 1.06 6.39 15.48
CA ALA A 265 0.98 5.99 16.87
C ALA A 265 2.36 6.16 17.52
N SER A 266 2.44 7.03 18.53
CA SER A 266 3.63 7.23 19.37
C SER A 266 3.47 6.50 20.72
N ASP A 267 4.44 6.64 21.61
CA ASP A 267 4.29 6.16 22.99
C ASP A 267 3.23 6.95 23.76
N ALA A 268 3.13 8.24 23.49
CA ALA A 268 2.25 9.14 24.23
C ALA A 268 0.82 9.15 23.66
N ASP A 269 0.67 9.19 22.34
CA ASP A 269 -0.59 9.49 21.68
C ASP A 269 -0.69 8.89 20.26
N THR A 270 -1.85 9.12 19.65
CA THR A 270 -2.07 8.91 18.21
C THR A 270 -2.48 10.23 17.56
N ARG A 271 -2.03 10.44 16.32
CA ARG A 271 -2.41 11.63 15.55
C ARG A 271 -2.74 11.27 14.12
N ALA A 272 -3.77 11.89 13.57
CA ALA A 272 -4.03 11.84 12.13
C ALA A 272 -2.92 12.60 11.39
N THR A 273 -2.47 12.06 10.27
CA THR A 273 -1.41 12.63 9.45
C THR A 273 -1.87 13.03 8.07
N GLU A 274 -2.84 12.31 7.50
CA GLU A 274 -3.42 12.62 6.20
C GLU A 274 -4.75 11.90 6.01
N THR A 275 -5.49 12.32 4.98
CA THR A 275 -6.65 11.61 4.42
C THR A 275 -6.56 11.62 2.91
N GLY A 276 -7.05 10.55 2.26
CA GLY A 276 -7.03 10.48 0.81
C GLY A 276 -8.18 9.66 0.25
N ARG A 277 -8.27 9.68 -1.08
CA ARG A 277 -9.26 8.93 -1.85
C ARG A 277 -8.58 7.87 -2.69
N LEU A 278 -9.18 6.70 -2.75
CA LEU A 278 -8.75 5.58 -3.59
C LEU A 278 -9.72 5.46 -4.76
N LEU A 279 -9.19 5.50 -5.97
CA LEU A 279 -9.97 5.44 -7.19
C LEU A 279 -9.71 4.10 -7.88
N TYR A 280 -10.78 3.38 -8.15
CA TYR A 280 -10.74 2.04 -8.73
C TYR A 280 -11.27 2.08 -10.16
N VAL A 281 -10.65 1.31 -11.03
CA VAL A 281 -11.12 1.04 -12.38
C VAL A 281 -11.09 -0.46 -12.61
N GLY A 282 -12.22 -1.03 -12.99
CA GLY A 282 -12.32 -2.47 -13.23
C GLY A 282 -11.82 -3.31 -12.07
N ARG A 283 -12.24 -3.05 -10.83
CA ARG A 283 -11.88 -3.80 -9.62
C ARG A 283 -10.43 -3.65 -9.14
N ARG A 284 -9.65 -2.76 -9.73
CA ARG A 284 -8.24 -2.53 -9.35
C ARG A 284 -8.05 -1.09 -8.94
N LEU A 285 -7.23 -0.89 -7.91
CA LEU A 285 -6.77 0.44 -7.55
C LEU A 285 -6.02 1.02 -8.75
N SER A 286 -6.50 2.15 -9.23
CA SER A 286 -5.97 2.86 -10.38
C SER A 286 -5.09 4.02 -9.95
N HIS A 287 -5.62 4.84 -9.07
CA HIS A 287 -4.91 6.01 -8.58
C HIS A 287 -5.44 6.41 -7.20
N GLN A 288 -4.69 7.27 -6.52
CA GLN A 288 -5.06 7.83 -5.23
C GLN A 288 -4.82 9.33 -5.23
N VAL A 289 -5.67 10.07 -4.52
CA VAL A 289 -5.62 11.53 -4.44
C VAL A 289 -5.42 11.97 -3.02
N VAL A 290 -4.51 12.89 -2.80
CA VAL A 290 -4.23 13.53 -1.52
C VAL A 290 -4.07 15.06 -1.69
N PRO A 291 -4.53 15.84 -0.71
CA PRO A 291 -5.44 15.49 0.38
C PRO A 291 -6.84 15.11 -0.11
N LEU A 292 -7.62 14.46 0.76
CA LEU A 292 -9.04 14.15 0.48
C LEU A 292 -9.84 15.43 0.33
N ASP A 293 -10.58 15.54 -0.76
CA ASP A 293 -11.50 16.64 -1.03
C ASP A 293 -12.88 16.15 -1.48
N GLY A 294 -13.81 17.07 -1.72
CA GLY A 294 -15.10 16.77 -2.30
C GLY A 294 -16.02 15.88 -1.44
N VAL A 295 -15.62 15.55 -0.19
CA VAL A 295 -16.50 14.86 0.77
C VAL A 295 -17.16 15.87 1.72
N THR A 296 -18.33 15.52 2.23
CA THR A 296 -19.02 16.37 3.21
C THR A 296 -18.30 16.36 4.56
N GLU A 297 -18.44 17.41 5.33
CA GLU A 297 -17.82 17.51 6.65
C GLU A 297 -18.24 16.37 7.61
N PRO A 298 -19.48 15.89 7.66
CA PRO A 298 -19.84 14.71 8.45
C PRO A 298 -19.08 13.45 8.04
N VAL A 299 -18.85 13.22 6.73
CA VAL A 299 -18.07 12.08 6.23
C VAL A 299 -16.61 12.22 6.67
N ARG A 300 -16.01 13.40 6.51
CA ARG A 300 -14.63 13.68 6.95
C ARG A 300 -14.48 13.46 8.44
N ALA A 301 -15.38 14.00 9.24
CA ALA A 301 -15.37 13.85 10.70
C ALA A 301 -15.49 12.37 11.11
N ALA A 302 -16.41 11.60 10.49
CA ALA A 302 -16.58 10.18 10.77
C ALA A 302 -15.34 9.35 10.39
N LEU A 303 -14.69 9.67 9.26
CA LEU A 303 -13.45 9.02 8.83
C LEU A 303 -12.32 9.26 9.84
N LEU A 304 -12.11 10.51 10.25
CA LEU A 304 -11.07 10.88 11.20
C LEU A 304 -11.33 10.31 12.60
N ASP A 305 -12.55 10.38 13.10
CA ASP A 305 -12.92 9.83 14.41
C ASP A 305 -12.74 8.30 14.45
N GLY A 306 -13.28 7.59 13.46
CA GLY A 306 -13.14 6.13 13.40
C GLY A 306 -11.69 5.70 13.22
N GLY A 307 -10.92 6.38 12.35
CA GLY A 307 -9.49 6.14 12.18
C GLY A 307 -8.68 6.39 13.46
N ALA A 308 -8.97 7.47 14.19
CA ALA A 308 -8.31 7.77 15.46
C ALA A 308 -8.60 6.70 16.54
N ARG A 309 -9.85 6.22 16.63
CA ARG A 309 -10.22 5.11 17.55
C ARG A 309 -9.51 3.81 17.19
N LEU A 310 -9.39 3.50 15.90
CA LEU A 310 -8.61 2.35 15.43
C LEU A 310 -7.13 2.52 15.78
N ALA A 311 -6.54 3.68 15.47
CA ALA A 311 -5.13 3.95 15.77
C ALA A 311 -4.84 3.79 17.27
N GLU A 312 -5.73 4.25 18.15
CA GLU A 312 -5.60 4.09 19.60
C GLU A 312 -5.74 2.63 20.04
N ALA A 313 -6.66 1.86 19.43
CA ALA A 313 -6.78 0.44 19.71
C ALA A 313 -5.50 -0.33 19.34
N TYR A 314 -4.88 0.00 18.20
CA TYR A 314 -3.59 -0.58 17.80
C TYR A 314 -2.44 -0.13 18.71
N ARG A 315 -2.42 1.15 19.10
CA ARG A 315 -1.43 1.67 20.06
C ARG A 315 -1.52 0.93 21.41
N ALA A 316 -2.73 0.67 21.88
CA ALA A 316 -2.99 -0.07 23.13
C ALA A 316 -2.47 -1.51 23.07
N LEU A 317 -2.43 -2.15 21.90
CA LEU A 317 -1.78 -3.47 21.72
C LEU A 317 -0.26 -3.41 21.78
N GLY A 318 0.34 -2.22 21.71
CA GLY A 318 1.79 -2.03 21.66
C GLY A 318 2.33 -1.63 20.29
N TYR A 319 1.47 -1.46 19.28
CA TYR A 319 1.87 -0.96 17.96
C TYR A 319 2.42 0.47 18.08
N ARG A 320 3.50 0.74 17.38
CA ARG A 320 4.08 2.09 17.19
C ARG A 320 4.49 2.27 15.75
N GLY A 321 4.20 3.45 15.18
CA GLY A 321 4.54 3.77 13.80
C GLY A 321 3.35 4.28 12.99
N HIS A 322 3.52 4.29 11.68
CA HIS A 322 2.48 4.69 10.72
C HIS A 322 1.47 3.57 10.51
N LEU A 323 0.20 3.94 10.40
CA LEU A 323 -0.88 3.02 10.03
C LEU A 323 -1.92 3.73 9.18
N SER A 324 -2.53 3.01 8.25
CA SER A 324 -3.63 3.46 7.41
C SER A 324 -4.90 2.71 7.77
N ALA A 325 -6.01 3.43 7.88
CA ALA A 325 -7.35 2.87 8.06
C ALA A 325 -8.18 3.13 6.80
N ASP A 326 -8.49 2.05 6.08
CA ASP A 326 -9.24 2.10 4.83
C ASP A 326 -10.75 1.99 5.11
N ALA A 327 -11.54 2.82 4.42
CA ALA A 327 -12.97 2.92 4.63
C ALA A 327 -13.74 3.11 3.31
N LEU A 328 -15.02 2.77 3.35
CA LEU A 328 -15.98 3.04 2.29
C LEU A 328 -16.97 4.10 2.77
N VAL A 329 -17.31 5.03 1.89
CA VAL A 329 -18.44 5.93 2.06
C VAL A 329 -19.63 5.29 1.35
N LEU A 330 -20.66 4.93 2.11
CA LEU A 330 -21.87 4.34 1.56
C LEU A 330 -22.74 5.41 0.88
N PRO A 331 -23.69 5.03 0.00
CA PRO A 331 -24.56 6.00 -0.67
C PRO A 331 -25.39 6.89 0.27
N ASP A 332 -25.62 6.44 1.50
CA ASP A 332 -26.32 7.22 2.54
C ASP A 332 -25.39 8.13 3.36
N GLY A 333 -24.10 8.19 3.02
CA GLY A 333 -23.08 9.00 3.68
C GLY A 333 -22.44 8.37 4.91
N ARG A 334 -22.82 7.16 5.30
CA ARG A 334 -22.15 6.45 6.40
C ARG A 334 -20.76 6.01 5.97
N VAL A 335 -19.81 6.11 6.91
CA VAL A 335 -18.43 5.61 6.74
C VAL A 335 -18.32 4.27 7.45
N VAL A 336 -17.84 3.25 6.74
CA VAL A 336 -17.57 1.91 7.27
C VAL A 336 -16.13 1.51 6.97
N PHE A 337 -15.41 1.03 7.97
CA PHE A 337 -14.01 0.65 7.84
C PHE A 337 -13.87 -0.79 7.34
N THR A 338 -12.87 -1.04 6.52
CA THR A 338 -12.68 -2.33 5.84
C THR A 338 -11.41 -3.06 6.23
N GLU A 339 -10.35 -2.32 6.57
CA GLU A 339 -9.06 -2.86 7.05
C GLU A 339 -8.20 -1.77 7.69
N VAL A 340 -7.18 -2.20 8.43
CA VAL A 340 -6.06 -1.37 8.87
C VAL A 340 -4.77 -1.99 8.32
N ASN A 341 -3.94 -1.14 7.73
CA ASN A 341 -2.59 -1.46 7.32
C ASN A 341 -1.62 -0.94 8.38
N ALA A 342 -1.22 -1.81 9.33
CA ALA A 342 -0.33 -1.48 10.43
C ALA A 342 1.14 -1.53 9.99
N GLN A 343 1.49 -0.66 9.05
CA GLN A 343 2.79 -0.54 8.38
C GLN A 343 2.88 0.80 7.65
N VAL A 344 4.03 1.04 7.02
CA VAL A 344 4.16 2.17 6.08
C VAL A 344 3.30 1.89 4.84
N SER A 345 2.21 2.62 4.71
CA SER A 345 1.26 2.48 3.59
C SER A 345 1.89 2.81 2.23
N GLY A 346 1.17 2.47 1.16
CA GLY A 346 1.50 2.92 -0.19
C GLY A 346 1.49 4.45 -0.33
N SER A 347 0.75 5.13 0.52
CA SER A 347 0.51 6.59 0.46
C SER A 347 1.57 7.42 1.18
N LEU A 348 2.31 6.85 2.15
CA LEU A 348 3.14 7.65 3.07
C LEU A 348 4.14 8.56 2.33
N HIS A 349 4.89 8.04 1.36
CA HIS A 349 5.87 8.83 0.61
C HIS A 349 5.18 9.89 -0.26
N ILE A 350 3.97 9.60 -0.74
CA ILE A 350 3.19 10.51 -1.57
C ILE A 350 2.77 11.72 -0.74
N TYR A 351 2.10 11.51 0.39
CA TYR A 351 1.61 12.64 1.15
C TYR A 351 2.72 13.33 1.96
N GLN A 352 3.59 12.58 2.64
CA GLN A 352 4.60 13.18 3.52
C GLN A 352 5.71 13.86 2.74
N SER A 353 6.29 13.17 1.74
CA SER A 353 7.46 13.67 1.03
C SER A 353 7.10 14.48 -0.21
N ILE A 354 6.15 13.99 -1.03
CA ILE A 354 5.81 14.65 -2.27
C ILE A 354 4.78 15.75 -2.04
N ALA A 355 3.59 15.43 -1.51
CA ALA A 355 2.52 16.40 -1.38
C ALA A 355 2.85 17.52 -0.35
N HIS A 356 3.29 17.16 0.85
CA HIS A 356 3.64 18.17 1.87
C HIS A 356 5.07 18.69 1.73
N GLY A 357 6.04 17.82 1.46
CA GLY A 357 7.45 18.19 1.44
C GLY A 357 7.87 18.96 0.20
N ILE A 358 7.44 18.54 -0.98
CA ILE A 358 7.85 19.11 -2.26
C ILE A 358 6.79 20.08 -2.79
N VAL A 359 5.55 19.62 -2.95
CA VAL A 359 4.46 20.41 -3.53
C VAL A 359 3.93 21.43 -2.55
N ASN A 360 3.96 21.15 -1.25
CA ASN A 360 3.36 21.98 -0.19
C ASN A 360 1.87 22.27 -0.48
N VAL A 361 1.08 21.20 -0.54
CA VAL A 361 -0.33 21.25 -0.97
C VAL A 361 -1.21 22.21 -0.14
N ALA A 362 -0.82 22.47 1.12
CA ALA A 362 -1.55 23.37 2.02
C ALA A 362 -1.26 24.86 1.78
N ALA A 363 -0.21 25.20 1.00
CA ALA A 363 0.11 26.61 0.72
C ALA A 363 -0.83 27.15 -0.37
N GLU A 364 -1.13 28.46 -0.30
CA GLU A 364 -1.92 29.16 -1.30
C GLU A 364 -1.10 29.47 -2.58
N PRO A 365 -1.69 29.29 -3.78
CA PRO A 365 -2.95 28.61 -4.02
C PRO A 365 -2.87 27.12 -3.75
N ALA A 366 -3.94 26.52 -3.24
CA ALA A 366 -3.96 25.10 -2.88
C ALA A 366 -3.60 24.19 -4.06
N ARG A 367 -2.99 23.05 -3.78
CA ARG A 367 -2.65 22.01 -4.76
C ARG A 367 -3.15 20.65 -4.29
N GLN A 368 -3.32 19.74 -5.24
CA GLN A 368 -3.56 18.32 -4.97
C GLN A 368 -2.50 17.48 -5.67
N VAL A 369 -2.31 16.27 -5.17
CA VAL A 369 -1.44 15.28 -5.78
C VAL A 369 -2.26 14.02 -6.05
N VAL A 370 -2.22 13.56 -7.29
CA VAL A 370 -2.74 12.25 -7.68
C VAL A 370 -1.59 11.33 -8.05
N GLU A 371 -1.55 10.13 -7.47
CA GLU A 371 -0.61 9.09 -7.88
C GLU A 371 -1.25 8.18 -8.92
N TYR A 372 -0.53 7.95 -10.02
CA TYR A 372 -0.92 7.06 -11.10
C TYR A 372 0.04 5.89 -11.25
N HIS A 373 -0.52 4.70 -11.41
CA HIS A 373 0.20 3.59 -12.02
C HIS A 373 0.25 3.79 -13.54
N VAL A 374 1.42 3.63 -14.14
CA VAL A 374 1.55 3.72 -15.60
C VAL A 374 0.66 2.65 -16.25
N PRO A 375 -0.23 3.03 -17.19
CA PRO A 375 -1.05 2.08 -17.89
C PRO A 375 -0.20 1.03 -18.65
N PRO A 376 -0.59 -0.25 -18.64
CA PRO A 376 0.16 -1.29 -19.35
C PRO A 376 0.16 -1.13 -20.86
N THR A 377 -0.71 -0.26 -21.38
CA THR A 377 -0.78 0.13 -22.79
C THR A 377 0.31 1.12 -23.21
N TRP A 378 1.03 1.72 -22.23
CA TRP A 378 2.08 2.66 -22.56
C TRP A 378 3.38 1.94 -22.91
N ALA A 379 3.97 2.34 -24.02
CA ALA A 379 5.30 1.92 -24.43
C ALA A 379 6.33 2.96 -23.98
N VAL A 380 6.77 2.86 -22.74
CA VAL A 380 7.83 3.70 -22.17
C VAL A 380 9.18 2.97 -22.29
N PRO A 381 10.12 3.46 -23.10
CA PRO A 381 11.37 2.73 -23.38
C PRO A 381 12.31 2.65 -22.17
N SER A 382 12.37 3.71 -21.36
CA SER A 382 13.21 3.79 -20.16
C SER A 382 12.80 4.96 -19.27
N PHE A 383 13.29 4.96 -18.03
CA PHE A 383 13.10 6.08 -17.11
C PHE A 383 13.59 7.42 -17.70
N ALA A 384 14.79 7.41 -18.29
CA ALA A 384 15.37 8.60 -18.92
C ALA A 384 14.51 9.12 -20.10
N ALA A 385 13.94 8.20 -20.92
CA ALA A 385 13.06 8.58 -22.02
C ALA A 385 11.74 9.19 -21.53
N PHE A 386 11.24 8.72 -20.38
CA PHE A 386 10.05 9.31 -19.76
C PHE A 386 10.34 10.73 -19.27
N LEU A 387 11.44 10.95 -18.56
CA LEU A 387 11.84 12.29 -18.11
C LEU A 387 12.03 13.25 -19.26
N ALA A 388 12.72 12.84 -20.33
CA ALA A 388 12.90 13.65 -21.54
C ALA A 388 11.55 14.05 -22.17
N ALA A 389 10.60 13.12 -22.23
CA ALA A 389 9.25 13.42 -22.73
C ALA A 389 8.47 14.38 -21.82
N LEU A 390 8.65 14.31 -20.50
CA LEU A 390 8.08 15.31 -19.59
C LEU A 390 8.60 16.71 -19.88
N ASP A 391 9.91 16.84 -20.10
CA ASP A 391 10.54 18.12 -20.45
C ASP A 391 10.05 18.64 -21.82
N GLU A 392 10.02 17.77 -22.85
CA GLU A 392 9.50 18.11 -24.19
C GLU A 392 8.04 18.59 -24.17
N LEU A 393 7.21 17.96 -23.32
CA LEU A 393 5.81 18.30 -23.15
C LEU A 393 5.57 19.48 -22.19
N GLY A 394 6.59 19.95 -21.48
CA GLY A 394 6.43 20.93 -20.40
C GLY A 394 5.55 20.41 -19.27
N LEU A 395 5.68 19.13 -18.91
CA LEU A 395 4.92 18.46 -17.87
C LEU A 395 5.77 18.06 -16.65
N ALA A 396 7.09 18.24 -16.70
CA ALA A 396 7.95 18.07 -15.54
C ALA A 396 7.49 19.01 -14.40
N TYR A 397 7.67 18.58 -13.16
CA TYR A 397 7.29 19.38 -12.00
C TYR A 397 8.01 20.73 -11.99
N ASP A 398 7.23 21.81 -11.90
CA ASP A 398 7.73 23.17 -11.76
C ASP A 398 7.50 23.68 -10.33
N PRO A 399 8.56 23.94 -9.55
CA PRO A 399 8.45 24.49 -8.21
C PRO A 399 7.80 25.89 -8.15
N ALA A 400 7.82 26.67 -9.24
CA ALA A 400 7.24 28.01 -9.28
C ALA A 400 5.70 27.95 -9.31
N THR A 401 5.15 27.04 -10.09
CA THR A 401 3.70 26.79 -10.17
C THR A 401 3.23 25.74 -9.15
N ARG A 402 4.13 24.91 -8.67
CA ARG A 402 3.88 23.74 -7.84
C ARG A 402 2.96 22.73 -8.53
N THR A 403 3.08 22.59 -9.84
CA THR A 403 2.32 21.66 -10.67
C THR A 403 3.27 20.85 -11.58
N GLY A 404 2.78 19.70 -12.07
CA GLY A 404 3.54 18.82 -12.98
C GLY A 404 3.80 17.44 -12.39
N VAL A 405 4.56 16.64 -13.12
CA VAL A 405 4.79 15.22 -12.86
C VAL A 405 6.04 15.01 -12.00
N ILE A 406 5.90 14.22 -10.93
CA ILE A 406 6.99 13.73 -10.09
C ILE A 406 6.93 12.20 -10.12
N VAL A 407 7.99 11.53 -10.59
CA VAL A 407 8.02 10.05 -10.64
C VAL A 407 8.30 9.49 -9.25
N SER A 408 7.32 8.81 -8.65
CA SER A 408 7.39 8.36 -7.25
C SER A 408 8.12 7.03 -7.06
N MET A 409 8.21 6.20 -8.11
CA MET A 409 8.97 4.93 -8.09
C MET A 409 9.71 4.72 -9.42
N PRO A 410 10.88 4.05 -9.40
CA PRO A 410 11.67 3.85 -10.60
C PRO A 410 11.01 2.89 -11.58
N ALA A 411 11.32 3.12 -12.84
CA ALA A 411 10.99 2.23 -13.94
C ALA A 411 12.00 1.06 -14.00
N ILE A 412 11.68 -0.07 -13.44
CA ILE A 412 12.51 -1.27 -13.51
C ILE A 412 11.82 -2.28 -14.43
N PRO A 413 12.48 -2.77 -15.50
CA PRO A 413 11.95 -3.87 -16.29
C PRO A 413 11.94 -5.13 -15.42
N LEU A 414 10.76 -5.70 -15.20
CA LEU A 414 10.59 -6.91 -14.38
C LEU A 414 11.06 -8.16 -15.14
N ALA A 415 10.92 -8.17 -16.47
CA ALA A 415 11.45 -9.18 -17.36
C ALA A 415 11.92 -8.57 -18.68
N PRO A 416 12.87 -9.23 -19.40
CA PRO A 416 13.25 -8.80 -20.74
C PRO A 416 12.01 -8.78 -21.66
N ARG A 417 11.74 -7.65 -22.30
CA ARG A 417 10.61 -7.39 -23.23
C ARG A 417 9.26 -7.06 -22.56
N GLU A 418 9.15 -6.99 -21.24
CA GLU A 418 7.95 -6.45 -20.62
C GLU A 418 7.98 -4.91 -20.64
N PRO A 419 6.80 -4.25 -20.77
CA PRO A 419 6.72 -2.81 -20.61
C PRO A 419 7.27 -2.39 -19.25
N VAL A 420 8.02 -1.32 -19.24
CA VAL A 420 8.54 -0.74 -18.01
C VAL A 420 7.36 -0.24 -17.20
N GLN A 421 7.19 -0.76 -15.99
CA GLN A 421 6.16 -0.31 -15.07
C GLN A 421 6.78 0.61 -14.02
N PHE A 422 6.13 1.74 -13.79
CA PHE A 422 6.51 2.67 -12.73
C PHE A 422 5.28 3.46 -12.26
N VAL A 423 5.47 4.26 -11.24
CA VAL A 423 4.41 5.06 -10.63
C VAL A 423 4.86 6.51 -10.59
N PHE A 424 3.95 7.41 -10.92
CA PHE A 424 4.21 8.84 -10.87
C PHE A 424 3.10 9.59 -10.16
N CYS A 425 3.46 10.70 -9.54
CA CYS A 425 2.54 11.66 -8.99
C CYS A 425 2.37 12.83 -9.96
N LEU A 426 1.16 13.35 -10.05
CA LEU A 426 0.85 14.59 -10.74
C LEU A 426 0.34 15.59 -9.71
N ALA A 427 1.10 16.67 -9.52
CA ALA A 427 0.66 17.83 -8.76
C ALA A 427 -0.14 18.77 -9.66
N TYR A 428 -1.32 19.20 -9.22
CA TYR A 428 -2.23 19.97 -10.06
C TYR A 428 -3.05 21.00 -9.27
N ASP A 429 -3.62 21.96 -9.99
CA ASP A 429 -4.61 22.90 -9.45
C ASP A 429 -5.98 22.21 -9.40
N PRO A 430 -6.64 22.10 -8.24
CA PRO A 430 -7.94 21.46 -8.13
C PRO A 430 -9.01 22.04 -9.04
N ALA A 431 -8.91 23.32 -9.40
CA ALA A 431 -9.85 23.97 -10.31
C ALA A 431 -9.67 23.54 -11.78
N GLU A 432 -8.45 23.17 -12.17
CA GLU A 432 -8.12 22.71 -13.54
C GLU A 432 -8.27 21.19 -13.67
N GLY A 433 -8.09 20.46 -12.56
CA GLY A 433 -8.06 19.01 -12.53
C GLY A 433 -6.77 18.42 -13.14
N HIS A 434 -6.71 17.11 -13.20
CA HIS A 434 -5.51 16.37 -13.64
C HIS A 434 -5.67 15.63 -14.98
N ALA A 435 -6.90 15.47 -15.47
CA ALA A 435 -7.20 14.65 -16.66
C ALA A 435 -6.47 15.12 -17.91
N GLY A 436 -6.45 16.43 -18.18
CA GLY A 436 -5.81 16.98 -19.38
C GLY A 436 -4.30 16.73 -19.44
N THR A 437 -3.61 16.69 -18.29
CA THR A 437 -2.19 16.30 -18.23
C THR A 437 -2.01 14.81 -18.48
N PHE A 438 -2.89 13.98 -17.89
CA PHE A 438 -2.86 12.53 -18.14
C PHE A 438 -3.12 12.22 -19.61
N ASP A 439 -4.09 12.87 -20.27
CA ASP A 439 -4.42 12.68 -21.68
C ASP A 439 -3.23 13.02 -22.60
N ARG A 440 -2.43 14.03 -22.27
CA ARG A 440 -1.21 14.38 -23.02
C ARG A 440 -0.12 13.31 -22.90
N LEU A 441 0.02 12.71 -21.71
CA LEU A 441 0.94 11.60 -21.49
C LEU A 441 0.44 10.35 -22.21
N ASP A 442 -0.86 10.06 -22.14
CA ASP A 442 -1.46 8.92 -22.85
C ASP A 442 -1.27 9.05 -24.36
N ALA A 443 -1.56 10.20 -24.93
CA ALA A 443 -1.31 10.47 -26.34
C ALA A 443 0.17 10.29 -26.77
N ARG A 444 1.12 10.51 -25.85
CA ARG A 444 2.57 10.37 -26.12
C ARG A 444 3.06 8.92 -26.03
N PHE A 445 2.47 8.12 -25.15
CA PHE A 445 3.00 6.80 -24.80
C PHE A 445 2.08 5.63 -25.14
N ALA A 446 0.77 5.86 -25.37
CA ALA A 446 -0.15 4.78 -25.73
C ALA A 446 0.27 4.15 -27.07
N ASN A 447 0.46 2.84 -27.05
CA ASN A 447 0.88 2.04 -28.20
C ASN A 447 -0.30 1.32 -28.88
N VAL A 448 -1.53 1.81 -28.67
CA VAL A 448 -2.76 1.21 -29.21
C VAL A 448 -3.46 2.23 -30.12
N PRO A 449 -3.91 1.83 -31.34
CA PRO A 449 -4.64 2.75 -32.20
C PRO A 449 -5.86 3.32 -31.48
N ALA A 450 -6.08 4.63 -31.62
CA ALA A 450 -7.25 5.31 -31.07
C ALA A 450 -8.52 4.57 -31.55
N GLY A 451 -9.32 4.02 -30.60
CA GLY A 451 -10.56 3.31 -30.90
C GLY A 451 -10.64 1.88 -30.36
N THR A 452 -9.55 1.30 -29.86
CA THR A 452 -9.55 -0.03 -29.21
C THR A 452 -9.34 0.05 -27.70
N TYR A 453 -9.21 1.25 -27.16
CA TYR A 453 -8.98 1.47 -25.74
C TYR A 453 -10.32 1.51 -24.99
N ASP A 454 -10.63 0.45 -24.29
CA ASP A 454 -11.63 0.45 -23.25
C ASP A 454 -10.91 0.74 -21.92
N ALA A 455 -11.01 1.98 -21.45
CA ALA A 455 -10.41 2.41 -20.19
C ALA A 455 -10.83 1.55 -19.00
N SER A 456 -11.98 0.84 -19.11
CA SER A 456 -12.46 -0.08 -18.09
C SER A 456 -11.65 -1.37 -17.99
N GLN A 457 -10.87 -1.75 -19.02
CA GLN A 457 -10.15 -3.02 -19.05
C GLN A 457 -8.65 -2.92 -18.68
N HIS A 458 -8.04 -1.72 -18.68
CA HIS A 458 -6.58 -1.61 -18.71
C HIS A 458 -5.92 -0.84 -17.57
N ILE A 459 -6.61 -0.47 -16.53
CA ILE A 459 -5.97 0.18 -15.40
C ILE A 459 -5.63 -0.85 -14.33
N GLY A 460 -4.36 -1.20 -14.23
CA GLY A 460 -3.81 -1.89 -13.07
C GLY A 460 -3.27 -3.29 -13.25
N THR A 461 -2.28 -3.48 -14.08
CA THR A 461 -1.38 -4.63 -13.97
C THR A 461 -0.05 -4.27 -13.30
N GLY A 462 -0.08 -3.42 -12.31
CA GLY A 462 0.98 -3.30 -11.32
C GLY A 462 0.91 -4.41 -10.27
N ALA A 463 0.17 -5.48 -10.55
CA ALA A 463 0.30 -6.72 -9.83
C ALA A 463 1.21 -7.61 -10.66
N VAL A 464 2.41 -7.78 -10.20
CA VAL A 464 3.25 -8.92 -10.54
C VAL A 464 2.36 -10.14 -10.65
N SER A 465 2.25 -10.70 -11.86
CA SER A 465 1.60 -11.98 -12.05
C SER A 465 2.41 -13.00 -11.27
N PHE A 466 1.85 -13.48 -10.19
CA PHE A 466 2.39 -14.59 -9.44
C PHE A 466 2.02 -15.85 -10.23
N SER A 467 2.92 -16.33 -11.10
CA SER A 467 2.87 -17.69 -11.56
C SER A 467 3.26 -18.60 -10.40
N SER A 468 2.42 -19.59 -10.17
CA SER A 468 2.48 -20.67 -9.20
C SER A 468 3.86 -21.28 -9.02
#